data_0738df0496eb0732b18c7e736dd47937
#
_entry.id   0738df0496eb0732b18c7e736dd47937
#
_cell.length_a   1.000
_cell.length_b   1.000
_cell.length_c   1.000
_cell.angle_alpha   90.00
_cell.angle_beta   90.00
_cell.angle_gamma   90.00
#
_symmetry.space_group_name_H-M   'P 1'
#
loop_
_entity.id
_entity.type
_entity.pdbx_description
1 polymer ?
#
loop_
_entity_poly.entity_id
_entity_poly.type
_entity_poly.pdbx_seq_one_letter_code
_entity_poly.pdbx_strand_id
1 'polypeptide(L)'
;MTFPIDEAVSRLEKTVAALHTPIVDLIAVQTRDPFKVLVATILSARTKDDVTAAAAGRLFAQATTPEQLARLDASAIEKLIFPVGFFRNKARHLSLLPAALAGKFEGQVPSAIDDLLTLPGVGRKTANLVRSVAFGLPAICVDTHVHRIMNIWAYVATDTPLATEMALRAKLPEKYWIRINGLLVAFGQSICRPVAPHCDACPLADLCPRLGVSPRRPGRARSGTTGEMPVGNVGQLFLSWNVNGLRAALGKGLIEVLKTVNADIVALQEIKAQPEQLPEEIRNLPGYHSFWHAAEKKGYSGTAVLSRREPLRVRYGIDQPEFDREGRILTLEFSDFFFINAYFPNAQEELKRLDYKLAFDEAMLAYANRLKAEKSVVLCGDFNVAHQEIDLARPRENRGNAGFSDEERAWMDSFLAAGYLDTFRKFCPDPGQYSWWSYRANARQKNIGWRIDYFVVDEKSDERVLDAGILTDIMGSDHCPVSLRFR
;
A
#
# COMPACT_ATOMS: atom_id res chain seq x y z
N MET A 1 6.96 3.95 35.18
CA MET A 1 6.66 5.38 34.99
C MET A 1 5.46 5.46 34.03
N THR A 2 4.48 6.31 34.32
CA THR A 2 3.34 6.54 33.42
C THR A 2 3.78 7.44 32.29
N PHE A 3 3.40 7.10 31.04
CA PHE A 3 3.73 7.89 29.86
C PHE A 3 3.16 9.33 29.99
N PRO A 4 3.97 10.38 29.78
CA PRO A 4 3.59 11.78 30.03
C PRO A 4 2.72 12.32 28.87
N ILE A 5 1.43 12.02 28.88
CA ILE A 5 0.52 12.28 27.77
C ILE A 5 0.34 13.78 27.45
N ASP A 6 0.30 14.64 28.47
CA ASP A 6 0.15 16.09 28.28
C ASP A 6 1.33 16.68 27.52
N GLU A 7 2.56 16.27 27.85
CA GLU A 7 3.77 16.69 27.17
C GLU A 7 3.82 16.13 25.74
N ALA A 8 3.49 14.85 25.57
CA ALA A 8 3.45 14.22 24.25
C ALA A 8 2.48 14.92 23.31
N VAL A 9 1.25 15.21 23.76
CA VAL A 9 0.26 15.92 22.95
C VAL A 9 0.73 17.33 22.63
N SER A 10 1.30 18.07 23.58
CA SER A 10 1.82 19.43 23.33
C SER A 10 2.94 19.45 22.27
N ARG A 11 3.87 18.47 22.32
CA ARG A 11 4.93 18.35 21.30
C ARG A 11 4.36 17.97 19.93
N LEU A 12 3.38 17.07 19.89
CA LEU A 12 2.70 16.69 18.65
C LEU A 12 1.95 17.83 18.03
N GLU A 13 1.23 18.64 18.79
CA GLU A 13 0.48 19.82 18.28
C GLU A 13 1.40 20.76 17.52
N LYS A 14 2.59 21.05 18.07
CA LYS A 14 3.60 21.88 17.42
C LYS A 14 4.14 21.26 16.13
N THR A 15 4.32 19.93 16.13
CA THR A 15 4.86 19.22 14.97
C THR A 15 3.82 19.05 13.88
N VAL A 16 2.58 18.71 14.23
CA VAL A 16 1.47 18.44 13.31
C VAL A 16 0.90 19.72 12.69
N ALA A 17 1.03 20.87 13.34
CA ALA A 17 0.60 22.16 12.78
C ALA A 17 1.24 22.47 11.40
N ALA A 18 2.38 21.86 11.09
CA ALA A 18 3.05 21.97 9.79
C ALA A 18 2.66 20.84 8.80
N LEU A 19 1.80 19.90 9.20
CA LEU A 19 1.37 18.75 8.41
C LEU A 19 -0.05 18.94 7.86
N HIS A 20 -0.45 18.08 6.89
CA HIS A 20 -1.78 18.15 6.28
C HIS A 20 -2.90 17.82 7.27
N THR A 21 -3.94 18.65 7.29
CA THR A 21 -5.18 18.41 8.06
C THR A 21 -5.99 17.29 7.37
N PRO A 22 -6.49 16.29 8.12
CA PRO A 22 -7.35 15.25 7.55
C PRO A 22 -8.59 15.83 6.88
N ILE A 23 -9.03 15.23 5.75
CA ILE A 23 -10.11 15.78 4.90
C ILE A 23 -11.45 15.91 5.63
N VAL A 24 -11.76 15.00 6.55
CA VAL A 24 -13.02 15.03 7.31
C VAL A 24 -13.06 16.24 8.25
N ASP A 25 -11.94 16.55 8.89
CA ASP A 25 -11.80 17.73 9.75
C ASP A 25 -11.91 19.02 8.92
N LEU A 26 -11.33 19.04 7.72
CA LEU A 26 -11.42 20.18 6.80
C LEU A 26 -12.86 20.43 6.35
N ILE A 27 -13.62 19.37 5.98
CA ILE A 27 -15.04 19.48 5.61
C ILE A 27 -15.88 19.99 6.79
N ALA A 28 -15.59 19.52 8.01
CA ALA A 28 -16.31 19.98 9.21
C ALA A 28 -16.06 21.46 9.49
N VAL A 29 -14.80 21.91 9.42
CA VAL A 29 -14.44 23.33 9.62
C VAL A 29 -15.09 24.23 8.57
N GLN A 30 -15.11 23.78 7.30
CA GLN A 30 -15.66 24.57 6.20
C GLN A 30 -17.18 24.59 6.17
N THR A 31 -17.86 23.50 6.52
CA THR A 31 -19.32 23.38 6.31
C THR A 31 -20.13 23.42 7.57
N ARG A 32 -19.59 22.98 8.72
CA ARG A 32 -20.30 22.77 9.99
C ARG A 32 -21.61 21.96 9.85
N ASP A 33 -21.68 21.10 8.83
CA ASP A 33 -22.87 20.36 8.44
C ASP A 33 -22.71 18.89 8.83
N PRO A 34 -23.46 18.38 9.82
CA PRO A 34 -23.37 16.99 10.28
C PRO A 34 -23.60 15.96 9.17
N PHE A 35 -24.49 16.25 8.20
CA PHE A 35 -24.76 15.34 7.09
C PHE A 35 -23.52 15.22 6.18
N LYS A 36 -22.90 16.33 5.81
CA LYS A 36 -21.68 16.31 4.98
C LYS A 36 -20.53 15.63 5.70
N VAL A 37 -20.36 15.87 7.00
CA VAL A 37 -19.36 15.18 7.82
C VAL A 37 -19.63 13.68 7.88
N LEU A 38 -20.87 13.24 8.08
CA LEU A 38 -21.25 11.83 8.08
C LEU A 38 -20.93 11.17 6.74
N VAL A 39 -21.36 11.75 5.64
CA VAL A 39 -21.11 11.24 4.28
C VAL A 39 -19.60 11.18 4.00
N ALA A 40 -18.87 12.26 4.28
CA ALA A 40 -17.42 12.30 4.10
C ALA A 40 -16.70 11.22 4.93
N THR A 41 -17.16 11.00 6.17
CA THR A 41 -16.60 9.96 7.05
C THR A 41 -16.86 8.55 6.52
N ILE A 42 -18.04 8.29 5.96
CA ILE A 42 -18.35 7.02 5.29
C ILE A 42 -17.43 6.85 4.06
N LEU A 43 -17.23 7.92 3.28
CA LEU A 43 -16.34 7.88 2.11
C LEU A 43 -14.88 7.67 2.49
N SER A 44 -14.40 8.27 3.58
CA SER A 44 -12.99 8.20 4.03
C SER A 44 -12.58 6.83 4.56
N ALA A 45 -13.53 6.00 5.00
CA ALA A 45 -13.22 4.67 5.52
C ALA A 45 -12.44 3.84 4.47
N ARG A 46 -11.18 3.49 4.79
CA ARG A 46 -10.25 2.77 3.88
C ARG A 46 -10.07 3.47 2.51
N THR A 47 -10.00 4.79 2.52
CA THR A 47 -9.80 5.63 1.34
C THR A 47 -8.83 6.74 1.69
N LYS A 48 -7.94 7.10 0.78
CA LYS A 48 -7.02 8.23 0.95
C LYS A 48 -7.79 9.55 0.98
N ASP A 49 -7.23 10.54 1.67
CA ASP A 49 -7.88 11.83 1.88
C ASP A 49 -8.13 12.60 0.58
N ASP A 50 -7.19 12.57 -0.37
CA ASP A 50 -7.32 13.19 -1.69
C ASP A 50 -8.46 12.58 -2.52
N VAL A 51 -8.55 11.24 -2.52
CA VAL A 51 -9.64 10.50 -3.20
C VAL A 51 -10.97 10.79 -2.52
N THR A 52 -10.99 10.85 -1.19
CA THR A 52 -12.19 11.19 -0.41
C THR A 52 -12.65 12.60 -0.74
N ALA A 53 -11.74 13.58 -0.78
CA ALA A 53 -12.03 14.96 -1.12
C ALA A 53 -12.66 15.10 -2.51
N ALA A 54 -12.04 14.49 -3.52
CA ALA A 54 -12.53 14.52 -4.89
C ALA A 54 -13.92 13.86 -5.02
N ALA A 55 -14.13 12.72 -4.39
CA ALA A 55 -15.41 12.00 -4.41
C ALA A 55 -16.52 12.77 -3.64
N ALA A 56 -16.19 13.28 -2.46
CA ALA A 56 -17.11 14.12 -1.68
C ALA A 56 -17.50 15.38 -2.47
N GLY A 57 -16.54 16.05 -3.13
CA GLY A 57 -16.80 17.19 -3.98
C GLY A 57 -17.78 16.89 -5.12
N ARG A 58 -17.60 15.78 -5.86
CA ARG A 58 -18.52 15.35 -6.92
C ARG A 58 -19.92 15.03 -6.38
N LEU A 59 -20.00 14.32 -5.26
CA LEU A 59 -21.27 13.95 -4.64
C LEU A 59 -21.99 15.20 -4.12
N PHE A 60 -21.30 16.08 -3.41
CA PHE A 60 -21.89 17.30 -2.85
C PHE A 60 -22.25 18.35 -3.91
N ALA A 61 -21.68 18.28 -5.11
CA ALA A 61 -22.15 19.08 -6.24
C ALA A 61 -23.58 18.71 -6.69
N GLN A 62 -24.05 17.49 -6.36
CA GLN A 62 -25.39 17.01 -6.72
C GLN A 62 -26.32 16.83 -5.50
N ALA A 63 -25.78 16.48 -4.34
CA ALA A 63 -26.56 16.17 -3.15
C ALA A 63 -25.89 16.67 -1.88
N THR A 64 -26.37 17.77 -1.32
CA THR A 64 -25.89 18.38 -0.07
C THR A 64 -26.78 18.11 1.12
N THR A 65 -27.97 17.54 0.91
CA THR A 65 -28.95 17.19 1.96
C THR A 65 -29.43 15.74 1.80
N PRO A 66 -30.01 15.13 2.85
CA PRO A 66 -30.61 13.81 2.75
C PRO A 66 -31.67 13.69 1.65
N GLU A 67 -32.52 14.73 1.48
CA GLU A 67 -33.58 14.73 0.48
C GLU A 67 -33.03 14.78 -0.94
N GLN A 68 -31.92 15.48 -1.17
CA GLN A 68 -31.23 15.49 -2.46
C GLN A 68 -30.55 14.14 -2.72
N LEU A 69 -29.92 13.54 -1.70
CA LEU A 69 -29.30 12.22 -1.83
C LEU A 69 -30.33 11.13 -2.12
N ALA A 70 -31.55 11.23 -1.57
CA ALA A 70 -32.67 10.31 -1.82
C ALA A 70 -33.09 10.25 -3.29
N ARG A 71 -32.79 11.28 -4.10
CA ARG A 71 -33.09 11.33 -5.55
C ARG A 71 -32.09 10.57 -6.41
N LEU A 72 -30.95 10.17 -5.83
CA LEU A 72 -29.90 9.43 -6.52
C LEU A 72 -30.04 7.94 -6.21
N ASP A 73 -30.08 7.11 -7.26
CA ASP A 73 -29.98 5.66 -7.11
C ASP A 73 -28.55 5.22 -6.77
N ALA A 74 -28.38 3.98 -6.35
CA ALA A 74 -27.08 3.44 -5.99
C ALA A 74 -26.07 3.50 -7.16
N SER A 75 -26.52 3.33 -8.41
CA SER A 75 -25.67 3.37 -9.61
C SER A 75 -25.16 4.79 -9.89
N ALA A 76 -26.00 5.80 -9.72
CA ALA A 76 -25.60 7.20 -9.83
C ALA A 76 -24.57 7.56 -8.74
N ILE A 77 -24.83 7.13 -7.48
CA ILE A 77 -23.90 7.34 -6.37
C ILE A 77 -22.56 6.63 -6.63
N GLU A 78 -22.58 5.37 -7.13
CA GLU A 78 -21.36 4.65 -7.49
C GLU A 78 -20.47 5.46 -8.44
N LYS A 79 -21.03 6.01 -9.51
CA LYS A 79 -20.29 6.82 -10.49
C LYS A 79 -19.67 8.06 -9.87
N LEU A 80 -20.40 8.74 -8.97
CA LEU A 80 -19.95 9.95 -8.31
C LEU A 80 -18.82 9.70 -7.31
N ILE A 81 -18.88 8.60 -6.56
CA ILE A 81 -17.89 8.31 -5.52
C ILE A 81 -16.71 7.45 -5.99
N PHE A 82 -16.74 6.91 -7.22
CA PHE A 82 -15.59 6.20 -7.77
C PHE A 82 -14.36 7.14 -7.85
N PRO A 83 -13.14 6.70 -7.48
CA PRO A 83 -12.67 5.36 -7.11
C PRO A 83 -12.50 5.13 -5.59
N VAL A 84 -13.41 5.61 -4.76
CA VAL A 84 -13.40 5.42 -3.30
C VAL A 84 -13.32 3.93 -2.95
N GLY A 85 -12.50 3.57 -1.97
CA GLY A 85 -12.40 2.19 -1.50
C GLY A 85 -13.77 1.62 -1.12
N PHE A 86 -14.11 0.41 -1.61
CA PHE A 86 -15.41 -0.23 -1.41
C PHE A 86 -16.62 0.59 -1.92
N PHE A 87 -16.42 1.37 -2.97
CA PHE A 87 -17.41 2.32 -3.48
C PHE A 87 -18.81 1.72 -3.71
N ARG A 88 -18.92 0.48 -4.21
CA ARG A 88 -20.22 -0.19 -4.41
C ARG A 88 -21.00 -0.39 -3.11
N ASN A 89 -20.32 -0.88 -2.06
CA ASN A 89 -20.94 -1.04 -0.74
C ASN A 89 -21.30 0.30 -0.14
N LYS A 90 -20.43 1.31 -0.29
CA LYS A 90 -20.68 2.67 0.19
C LYS A 90 -21.84 3.32 -0.54
N ALA A 91 -21.93 3.16 -1.87
CA ALA A 91 -23.06 3.67 -2.64
C ALA A 91 -24.38 3.05 -2.18
N ARG A 92 -24.42 1.73 -1.94
CA ARG A 92 -25.59 1.07 -1.35
C ARG A 92 -25.93 1.61 0.04
N HIS A 93 -24.95 1.82 0.91
CA HIS A 93 -25.20 2.40 2.23
C HIS A 93 -25.70 3.84 2.12
N LEU A 94 -25.09 4.64 1.25
CA LEU A 94 -25.50 6.03 1.03
C LEU A 94 -26.89 6.14 0.41
N SER A 95 -27.32 5.23 -0.47
CA SER A 95 -28.68 5.23 -1.01
C SER A 95 -29.74 4.86 0.02
N LEU A 96 -29.40 4.11 1.06
CA LEU A 96 -30.29 3.75 2.17
C LEU A 96 -30.31 4.81 3.30
N LEU A 97 -29.28 5.65 3.37
CA LEU A 97 -29.10 6.61 4.45
C LEU A 97 -30.24 7.61 4.59
N PRO A 98 -30.77 8.23 3.51
CA PRO A 98 -31.88 9.19 3.63
C PRO A 98 -33.14 8.60 4.26
N ALA A 99 -33.52 7.37 3.85
CA ALA A 99 -34.69 6.69 4.42
C ALA A 99 -34.49 6.36 5.91
N ALA A 100 -33.26 5.94 6.30
CA ALA A 100 -32.93 5.68 7.70
C ALA A 100 -32.99 6.95 8.56
N LEU A 101 -32.53 8.10 8.04
CA LEU A 101 -32.62 9.39 8.73
C LEU A 101 -34.04 9.87 8.84
N ALA A 102 -34.83 9.81 7.76
CA ALA A 102 -36.22 10.25 7.77
C ALA A 102 -37.09 9.41 8.71
N GLY A 103 -36.90 8.08 8.72
CA GLY A 103 -37.76 7.17 9.50
C GLY A 103 -37.54 7.22 11.01
N LYS A 104 -36.37 7.63 11.50
CA LYS A 104 -36.02 7.57 12.92
C LYS A 104 -35.62 8.93 13.51
N PHE A 105 -35.14 9.85 12.68
CA PHE A 105 -34.46 11.06 13.15
C PHE A 105 -34.94 12.32 12.44
N GLU A 106 -36.14 12.30 11.86
CA GLU A 106 -36.77 13.47 11.19
C GLU A 106 -35.87 14.10 10.11
N GLY A 107 -35.06 13.26 9.43
CA GLY A 107 -34.09 13.69 8.42
C GLY A 107 -32.81 14.28 8.99
N GLN A 108 -32.65 14.37 10.30
CA GLN A 108 -31.44 14.91 10.95
C GLN A 108 -30.44 13.82 11.28
N VAL A 109 -29.16 14.17 11.29
CA VAL A 109 -28.10 13.24 11.77
C VAL A 109 -28.13 13.24 13.31
N PRO A 110 -28.30 12.08 13.95
CA PRO A 110 -28.30 12.02 15.42
C PRO A 110 -26.89 12.24 15.98
N SER A 111 -26.80 12.73 17.23
CA SER A 111 -25.53 12.94 17.93
C SER A 111 -25.18 11.82 18.92
N ALA A 112 -26.17 10.99 19.32
CA ALA A 112 -25.92 9.86 20.21
C ALA A 112 -25.25 8.70 19.49
N ILE A 113 -24.29 8.06 20.18
CA ILE A 113 -23.49 6.97 19.56
C ILE A 113 -24.36 5.79 19.13
N ASP A 114 -25.31 5.39 19.98
CA ASP A 114 -26.17 4.24 19.73
C ASP A 114 -27.10 4.46 18.53
N ASP A 115 -27.60 5.70 18.38
CA ASP A 115 -28.39 6.11 17.22
C ASP A 115 -27.55 6.13 15.93
N LEU A 116 -26.34 6.70 15.97
CA LEU A 116 -25.42 6.69 14.84
C LEU A 116 -25.07 5.27 14.37
N LEU A 117 -24.93 4.33 15.29
CA LEU A 117 -24.64 2.91 14.96
C LEU A 117 -25.81 2.20 14.25
N THR A 118 -27.03 2.75 14.29
CA THR A 118 -28.17 2.20 13.53
C THR A 118 -28.16 2.61 12.06
N LEU A 119 -27.35 3.61 11.67
CA LEU A 119 -27.31 4.14 10.32
C LEU A 119 -26.52 3.23 9.36
N PRO A 120 -26.96 3.10 8.10
CA PRO A 120 -26.27 2.29 7.10
C PRO A 120 -24.81 2.74 6.88
N GLY A 121 -23.86 1.79 6.99
CA GLY A 121 -22.43 2.06 6.76
C GLY A 121 -21.71 2.77 7.92
N VAL A 122 -22.38 2.96 9.05
CA VAL A 122 -21.81 3.60 10.24
C VAL A 122 -21.38 2.54 11.25
N GLY A 123 -20.07 2.36 11.39
CA GLY A 123 -19.47 1.58 12.47
C GLY A 123 -19.03 2.47 13.63
N ARG A 124 -18.53 1.84 14.70
CA ARG A 124 -18.16 2.56 15.94
C ARG A 124 -17.11 3.65 15.71
N LYS A 125 -16.10 3.41 14.88
CA LYS A 125 -15.12 4.43 14.49
C LYS A 125 -15.81 5.65 13.84
N THR A 126 -16.67 5.39 12.85
CA THR A 126 -17.43 6.44 12.14
C THR A 126 -18.32 7.20 13.09
N ALA A 127 -19.06 6.52 13.96
CA ALA A 127 -19.95 7.15 14.95
C ALA A 127 -19.17 8.09 15.89
N ASN A 128 -18.04 7.64 16.43
CA ASN A 128 -17.19 8.47 17.28
C ASN A 128 -16.62 9.69 16.54
N LEU A 129 -16.19 9.51 15.28
CA LEU A 129 -15.64 10.60 14.48
C LEU A 129 -16.72 11.65 14.15
N VAL A 130 -17.91 11.22 13.71
CA VAL A 130 -19.04 12.12 13.47
C VAL A 130 -19.42 12.86 14.74
N ARG A 131 -19.51 12.17 15.87
CA ARG A 131 -19.83 12.79 17.16
C ARG A 131 -18.81 13.86 17.56
N SER A 132 -17.52 13.58 17.43
CA SER A 132 -16.46 14.54 17.79
C SER A 132 -16.36 15.70 16.80
N VAL A 133 -16.37 15.41 15.51
CA VAL A 133 -16.06 16.40 14.47
C VAL A 133 -17.26 17.22 14.05
N ALA A 134 -18.46 16.59 13.91
CA ALA A 134 -19.67 17.30 13.49
C ALA A 134 -20.39 18.02 14.64
N PHE A 135 -20.36 17.42 15.83
CA PHE A 135 -21.11 17.94 16.97
C PHE A 135 -20.24 18.56 18.06
N GLY A 136 -18.92 18.44 17.98
CA GLY A 136 -18.00 18.90 19.03
C GLY A 136 -18.20 18.21 20.38
N LEU A 137 -18.84 17.03 20.40
CA LEU A 137 -19.10 16.27 21.59
C LEU A 137 -17.96 15.34 21.95
N PRO A 138 -17.65 15.16 23.25
CA PRO A 138 -16.57 14.27 23.67
C PRO A 138 -16.76 12.84 23.13
N ALA A 139 -15.84 12.41 22.27
CA ALA A 139 -15.79 11.05 21.74
C ALA A 139 -14.35 10.72 21.32
N ILE A 140 -13.94 9.47 21.51
CA ILE A 140 -12.60 9.01 21.12
C ILE A 140 -12.74 8.15 19.88
N CYS A 141 -12.29 8.68 18.73
CA CYS A 141 -12.19 7.90 17.51
C CYS A 141 -10.90 7.09 17.53
N VAL A 142 -11.00 5.77 17.63
CA VAL A 142 -9.83 4.87 17.58
C VAL A 142 -9.76 4.20 16.22
N ASP A 143 -8.76 4.60 15.45
CA ASP A 143 -8.39 3.94 14.21
C ASP A 143 -7.11 3.10 14.39
N THR A 144 -6.55 2.60 13.30
CA THR A 144 -5.32 1.79 13.33
C THR A 144 -4.11 2.58 13.85
N HIS A 145 -4.05 3.90 13.59
CA HIS A 145 -2.96 4.74 14.08
C HIS A 145 -3.09 4.99 15.59
N VAL A 146 -4.27 5.37 16.07
CA VAL A 146 -4.52 5.58 17.50
C VAL A 146 -4.28 4.30 18.28
N HIS A 147 -4.87 3.17 17.83
CA HIS A 147 -4.66 1.86 18.48
C HIS A 147 -3.18 1.51 18.58
N ARG A 148 -2.45 1.54 17.47
CA ARG A 148 -1.04 1.19 17.41
C ARG A 148 -0.17 2.12 18.26
N ILE A 149 -0.31 3.44 18.11
CA ILE A 149 0.57 4.40 18.74
C ILE A 149 0.38 4.43 20.27
N MET A 150 -0.88 4.34 20.75
CA MET A 150 -1.15 4.30 22.18
C MET A 150 -0.59 3.04 22.87
N ASN A 151 -0.54 1.91 22.14
CA ASN A 151 0.13 0.68 22.61
C ASN A 151 1.67 0.82 22.55
N ILE A 152 2.22 1.40 21.47
CA ILE A 152 3.67 1.70 21.36
C ILE A 152 4.16 2.57 22.52
N TRP A 153 3.35 3.53 22.95
CA TRP A 153 3.66 4.40 24.09
C TRP A 153 3.49 3.73 25.45
N ALA A 154 3.04 2.48 25.51
CA ALA A 154 2.60 1.82 26.75
C ALA A 154 1.55 2.64 27.53
N TYR A 155 0.85 3.55 26.83
CA TYR A 155 -0.22 4.32 27.45
C TYR A 155 -1.42 3.43 27.73
N VAL A 156 -1.70 2.47 26.83
CA VAL A 156 -2.62 1.35 27.02
C VAL A 156 -1.93 0.04 26.64
N ALA A 157 -2.49 -1.10 27.05
CA ALA A 157 -2.07 -2.44 26.66
C ALA A 157 -3.33 -3.19 26.21
N THR A 158 -3.62 -3.21 24.89
CA THR A 158 -4.90 -3.67 24.35
C THR A 158 -4.71 -4.32 22.99
N ASP A 159 -5.50 -5.36 22.69
CA ASP A 159 -5.39 -6.16 21.46
C ASP A 159 -6.35 -5.72 20.35
N THR A 160 -7.34 -4.89 20.66
CA THR A 160 -8.34 -4.44 19.67
C THR A 160 -8.59 -2.94 19.76
N PRO A 161 -9.01 -2.30 18.66
CA PRO A 161 -9.40 -0.88 18.68
C PRO A 161 -10.52 -0.56 19.67
N LEU A 162 -11.48 -1.48 19.86
CA LEU A 162 -12.56 -1.30 20.84
C LEU A 162 -12.01 -1.31 22.28
N ALA A 163 -11.14 -2.29 22.61
CA ALA A 163 -10.49 -2.31 23.92
C ALA A 163 -9.66 -1.06 24.17
N THR A 164 -8.96 -0.56 23.12
CA THR A 164 -8.23 0.72 23.19
C THR A 164 -9.17 1.89 23.46
N GLU A 165 -10.31 1.98 22.80
CA GLU A 165 -11.31 3.04 23.06
C GLU A 165 -11.75 3.03 24.52
N MET A 166 -12.11 1.86 25.07
CA MET A 166 -12.55 1.74 26.46
C MET A 166 -11.44 2.10 27.45
N ALA A 167 -10.23 1.65 27.21
CA ALA A 167 -9.06 2.00 28.04
C ALA A 167 -8.75 3.50 28.00
N LEU A 168 -8.86 4.13 26.81
CA LEU A 168 -8.66 5.57 26.68
C LEU A 168 -9.76 6.38 27.35
N ARG A 169 -11.03 5.94 27.29
CA ARG A 169 -12.14 6.59 28.01
C ARG A 169 -11.91 6.62 29.52
N ALA A 170 -11.26 5.59 30.06
CA ALA A 170 -10.94 5.51 31.48
C ALA A 170 -9.69 6.32 31.88
N LYS A 171 -8.77 6.57 30.95
CA LYS A 171 -7.42 7.07 31.29
C LYS A 171 -7.05 8.39 30.64
N LEU A 172 -7.50 8.64 29.40
CA LEU A 172 -7.13 9.84 28.66
C LEU A 172 -7.96 11.04 29.16
N PRO A 173 -7.34 12.18 29.51
CA PRO A 173 -8.08 13.38 29.86
C PRO A 173 -9.05 13.81 28.77
N GLU A 174 -10.30 14.15 29.13
CA GLU A 174 -11.39 14.45 28.19
C GLU A 174 -11.06 15.60 27.24
N LYS A 175 -10.24 16.55 27.69
CA LYS A 175 -9.75 17.65 26.83
C LYS A 175 -9.03 17.22 25.55
N TYR A 176 -8.61 15.95 25.45
CA TYR A 176 -7.91 15.39 24.30
C TYR A 176 -8.82 14.52 23.39
N TRP A 177 -10.00 14.12 23.87
CA TRP A 177 -10.82 13.12 23.18
C TRP A 177 -11.14 13.47 21.74
N ILE A 178 -11.52 14.72 21.48
CA ILE A 178 -11.89 15.18 20.14
C ILE A 178 -10.68 15.21 19.20
N ARG A 179 -9.54 15.70 19.66
CA ARG A 179 -8.38 16.01 18.81
C ARG A 179 -7.35 14.90 18.70
N ILE A 180 -7.36 13.92 19.61
CA ILE A 180 -6.32 12.88 19.64
C ILE A 180 -6.26 12.03 18.37
N ASN A 181 -7.41 11.77 17.73
CA ASN A 181 -7.44 11.01 16.47
C ASN A 181 -6.72 11.78 15.36
N GLY A 182 -7.06 13.02 15.07
CA GLY A 182 -6.43 13.83 14.03
C GLY A 182 -4.91 13.96 14.24
N LEU A 183 -4.49 14.22 15.50
CA LEU A 183 -3.07 14.31 15.86
C LEU A 183 -2.31 13.00 15.57
N LEU A 184 -2.88 11.86 16.01
CA LEU A 184 -2.21 10.57 15.85
C LEU A 184 -2.30 10.02 14.43
N VAL A 185 -3.31 10.37 13.65
CA VAL A 185 -3.38 10.05 12.22
C VAL A 185 -2.26 10.79 11.48
N ALA A 186 -2.18 12.11 11.62
CA ALA A 186 -1.14 12.91 10.96
C ALA A 186 0.28 12.49 11.39
N PHE A 187 0.50 12.25 12.66
CA PHE A 187 1.75 11.74 13.20
C PHE A 187 2.08 10.33 12.71
N GLY A 188 1.07 9.45 12.67
CA GLY A 188 1.21 8.06 12.25
C GLY A 188 1.42 7.87 10.75
N GLN A 189 0.96 8.80 9.94
CA GLN A 189 1.19 8.83 8.49
C GLN A 189 2.58 9.37 8.13
N SER A 190 3.08 10.32 8.91
CA SER A 190 4.31 11.06 8.59
C SER A 190 5.55 10.53 9.30
N ILE A 191 5.50 10.36 10.62
CA ILE A 191 6.66 10.08 11.49
C ILE A 191 6.58 8.66 12.07
N CYS A 192 5.54 8.37 12.88
CA CYS A 192 5.37 7.07 13.52
C CYS A 192 4.65 6.11 12.57
N ARG A 193 5.29 5.76 11.47
CA ARG A 193 4.73 4.87 10.43
C ARG A 193 4.60 3.44 10.95
N PRO A 194 3.68 2.61 10.40
CA PRO A 194 3.56 1.19 10.76
C PRO A 194 4.84 0.41 10.48
N VAL A 195 5.52 0.73 9.39
CA VAL A 195 6.77 0.10 8.96
C VAL A 195 7.87 1.17 8.95
N ALA A 196 9.04 0.83 9.52
CA ALA A 196 10.22 1.68 9.62
C ALA A 196 9.92 3.12 10.10
N PRO A 197 9.35 3.30 11.30
CA PRO A 197 9.04 4.62 11.83
C PRO A 197 10.31 5.47 11.98
N HIS A 198 10.17 6.77 11.72
CA HIS A 198 11.25 7.75 11.83
C HIS A 198 11.52 8.12 13.30
N CYS A 199 11.96 7.14 14.10
CA CYS A 199 12.21 7.33 15.53
C CYS A 199 13.40 8.27 15.81
N ASP A 200 14.31 8.41 14.87
CA ASP A 200 15.47 9.33 14.90
C ASP A 200 15.04 10.80 14.76
N ALA A 201 14.00 11.08 13.99
CA ALA A 201 13.43 12.42 13.81
C ALA A 201 12.14 12.62 14.63
N CYS A 202 11.80 11.69 15.53
CA CYS A 202 10.56 11.73 16.28
C CYS A 202 10.63 12.74 17.44
N PRO A 203 9.68 13.69 17.54
CA PRO A 203 9.65 14.67 18.64
C PRO A 203 9.41 14.04 20.02
N LEU A 204 9.05 12.74 20.06
CA LEU A 204 8.81 11.97 21.28
C LEU A 204 9.85 10.88 21.50
N ALA A 205 11.02 10.96 20.84
CA ALA A 205 12.02 9.90 20.90
C ALA A 205 12.55 9.63 22.31
N ASP A 206 12.59 10.64 23.16
CA ASP A 206 12.99 10.62 24.57
C ASP A 206 11.90 10.14 25.53
N LEU A 207 10.63 10.26 25.15
CA LEU A 207 9.48 9.86 25.95
C LEU A 207 8.96 8.46 25.61
N CYS A 208 9.16 8.03 24.35
CA CYS A 208 8.52 6.84 23.80
C CYS A 208 9.26 5.55 24.21
N PRO A 209 8.61 4.58 24.90
CA PRO A 209 9.22 3.30 25.25
C PRO A 209 9.39 2.36 24.05
N ARG A 210 8.77 2.69 22.89
CA ARG A 210 8.91 1.95 21.63
C ARG A 210 8.47 0.49 21.71
N LEU A 211 7.43 0.18 22.46
CA LEU A 211 6.95 -1.19 22.59
C LEU A 211 6.54 -1.77 21.24
N GLY A 212 7.10 -2.93 20.90
CA GLY A 212 6.83 -3.60 19.62
C GLY A 212 7.31 -2.85 18.37
N VAL A 213 8.15 -1.83 18.55
CA VAL A 213 8.73 -1.08 17.43
C VAL A 213 10.15 -1.55 17.20
N SER A 214 10.45 -1.98 15.97
CA SER A 214 11.82 -2.12 15.49
C SER A 214 12.23 -0.78 14.87
N PRO A 215 12.96 0.09 15.60
CA PRO A 215 13.38 1.36 15.04
C PRO A 215 14.32 1.12 13.88
N ARG A 216 14.26 2.00 12.88
CA ARG A 216 15.29 2.09 11.85
C ARG A 216 16.65 2.15 12.56
N ARG A 217 17.55 1.18 12.36
CA ARG A 217 18.89 1.20 12.93
C ARG A 217 19.57 2.47 12.44
N PRO A 218 20.05 3.38 13.32
CA PRO A 218 20.86 4.50 12.87
C PRO A 218 22.11 3.93 12.23
N GLY A 219 22.39 4.31 10.99
CA GLY A 219 23.68 4.04 10.38
C GLY A 219 24.76 4.54 11.30
N ARG A 220 25.79 3.72 11.55
CA ARG A 220 26.94 4.02 12.43
C ARG A 220 27.48 5.41 12.07
N ALA A 221 27.24 6.38 12.93
CA ALA A 221 27.76 7.73 12.75
C ALA A 221 29.30 7.67 12.75
N ARG A 222 29.90 8.03 11.63
CA ARG A 222 31.32 8.42 11.62
C ARG A 222 31.41 9.79 12.29
N SER A 223 32.13 9.82 13.42
CA SER A 223 32.52 11.07 14.08
C SER A 223 33.40 11.91 13.14
N GLY A 224 33.01 13.12 12.86
CA GLY A 224 33.82 14.07 12.11
C GLY A 224 33.05 15.25 11.57
N THR A 225 33.21 16.38 12.24
CA THR A 225 33.07 17.78 11.77
C THR A 225 31.70 18.29 11.31
N THR A 226 31.29 19.33 12.04
CA THR A 226 30.23 20.30 11.71
C THR A 226 30.42 20.89 10.32
N GLY A 227 29.50 20.53 9.41
CA GLY A 227 29.36 21.11 8.09
C GLY A 227 27.91 20.91 7.65
N GLU A 228 27.30 21.97 7.16
CA GLU A 228 25.95 22.03 6.63
C GLU A 228 25.64 20.79 5.75
N MET A 229 24.55 20.08 6.07
CA MET A 229 24.10 18.92 5.29
C MET A 229 23.59 19.39 3.92
N PRO A 230 24.18 18.93 2.82
CA PRO A 230 23.62 19.20 1.49
C PRO A 230 22.30 18.45 1.34
N VAL A 231 21.29 19.15 0.85
CA VAL A 231 20.05 18.60 0.31
C VAL A 231 20.42 17.70 -0.87
N GLY A 232 20.46 16.35 -0.66
CA GLY A 232 20.75 15.43 -1.75
C GLY A 232 21.26 14.07 -1.31
N ASN A 233 20.34 13.16 -0.93
CA ASN A 233 20.43 11.74 -1.27
C ASN A 233 19.18 10.97 -0.80
N VAL A 234 18.04 11.37 -1.28
CA VAL A 234 16.81 10.54 -1.24
C VAL A 234 16.99 9.51 -2.34
N GLY A 235 17.30 8.25 -2.00
CA GLY A 235 17.45 7.18 -2.99
C GLY A 235 16.24 7.06 -3.92
N GLN A 236 16.44 6.51 -5.12
CA GLN A 236 15.41 6.27 -6.12
C GLN A 236 14.35 5.30 -5.58
N LEU A 237 13.08 5.53 -5.91
CA LEU A 237 11.98 4.64 -5.59
C LEU A 237 11.64 3.78 -6.80
N PHE A 238 11.74 2.46 -6.66
CA PHE A 238 11.31 1.49 -7.67
C PHE A 238 10.02 0.82 -7.22
N LEU A 239 9.15 0.54 -8.18
CA LEU A 239 7.87 -0.15 -7.99
C LEU A 239 7.80 -1.35 -8.93
N SER A 240 7.36 -2.51 -8.42
CA SER A 240 7.08 -3.70 -9.22
C SER A 240 5.64 -4.15 -8.96
N TRP A 241 4.87 -4.42 -10.01
CA TRP A 241 3.48 -4.81 -9.89
C TRP A 241 3.01 -5.74 -11.00
N ASN A 242 2.62 -6.95 -10.65
CA ASN A 242 1.83 -7.80 -11.55
C ASN A 242 0.40 -7.23 -11.62
N VAL A 243 0.02 -6.71 -12.78
CA VAL A 243 -1.25 -6.02 -12.98
C VAL A 243 -2.38 -6.93 -13.47
N ASN A 244 -2.09 -8.20 -13.71
CA ASN A 244 -3.05 -9.20 -14.20
C ASN A 244 -3.94 -8.68 -15.35
N GLY A 245 -3.30 -8.07 -16.33
CA GLY A 245 -3.95 -7.43 -17.48
C GLY A 245 -4.02 -5.91 -17.39
N LEU A 246 -3.12 -5.25 -18.11
CA LEU A 246 -2.92 -3.80 -18.05
C LEU A 246 -4.18 -3.00 -18.39
N ARG A 247 -4.95 -3.41 -19.41
CA ARG A 247 -6.21 -2.74 -19.78
C ARG A 247 -7.24 -2.77 -18.64
N ALA A 248 -7.34 -3.89 -17.93
CA ALA A 248 -8.23 -4.01 -16.77
C ALA A 248 -7.73 -3.16 -15.60
N ALA A 249 -6.42 -3.12 -15.37
CA ALA A 249 -5.81 -2.30 -14.33
C ALA A 249 -5.97 -0.79 -14.58
N LEU A 250 -5.86 -0.36 -15.86
CA LEU A 250 -6.15 1.03 -16.26
C LEU A 250 -7.58 1.43 -15.90
N GLY A 251 -8.56 0.57 -16.20
CA GLY A 251 -9.96 0.80 -15.79
C GLY A 251 -10.20 0.81 -14.28
N LYS A 252 -9.22 0.40 -13.48
CA LYS A 252 -9.27 0.39 -12.01
C LYS A 252 -8.38 1.47 -11.36
N GLY A 253 -7.88 2.44 -12.12
CA GLY A 253 -7.14 3.58 -11.62
C GLY A 253 -5.63 3.38 -11.54
N LEU A 254 -5.03 2.56 -12.40
CA LEU A 254 -3.58 2.35 -12.43
C LEU A 254 -2.80 3.66 -12.58
N ILE A 255 -3.22 4.56 -13.47
CA ILE A 255 -2.50 5.81 -13.73
C ILE A 255 -2.46 6.70 -12.48
N GLU A 256 -3.57 6.77 -11.75
CA GLU A 256 -3.65 7.51 -10.49
C GLU A 256 -2.73 6.91 -9.42
N VAL A 257 -2.63 5.58 -9.39
CA VAL A 257 -1.67 4.88 -8.51
C VAL A 257 -0.24 5.26 -8.88
N LEU A 258 0.11 5.20 -10.17
CA LEU A 258 1.47 5.56 -10.64
C LEU A 258 1.82 7.01 -10.33
N LYS A 259 0.90 7.95 -10.56
CA LYS A 259 1.07 9.37 -10.22
C LYS A 259 1.25 9.57 -8.70
N THR A 260 0.50 8.83 -7.88
CA THR A 260 0.53 8.96 -6.42
C THR A 260 1.79 8.36 -5.81
N VAL A 261 2.19 7.15 -6.24
CA VAL A 261 3.43 6.50 -5.78
C VAL A 261 4.64 7.26 -6.26
N ASN A 262 4.57 7.84 -7.47
CA ASN A 262 5.58 8.71 -8.05
C ASN A 262 6.98 8.06 -8.08
N ALA A 263 7.04 6.77 -8.44
CA ALA A 263 8.28 6.01 -8.49
C ALA A 263 9.19 6.45 -9.64
N ASP A 264 10.50 6.30 -9.47
CA ASP A 264 11.50 6.60 -10.52
C ASP A 264 11.52 5.54 -11.60
N ILE A 265 11.30 4.27 -11.23
CA ILE A 265 11.13 3.15 -12.16
C ILE A 265 9.91 2.33 -11.73
N VAL A 266 9.06 1.99 -12.71
CA VAL A 266 7.89 1.13 -12.53
C VAL A 266 8.03 -0.09 -13.43
N ALA A 267 8.05 -1.27 -12.84
CA ALA A 267 8.04 -2.56 -13.53
C ALA A 267 6.65 -3.18 -13.47
N LEU A 268 6.09 -3.54 -14.61
CA LEU A 268 4.77 -4.16 -14.71
C LEU A 268 4.92 -5.56 -15.30
N GLN A 269 4.23 -6.53 -14.71
CA GLN A 269 4.17 -7.91 -15.19
C GLN A 269 2.73 -8.25 -15.58
N GLU A 270 2.59 -9.26 -16.41
CA GLU A 270 1.30 -9.74 -16.91
C GLU A 270 0.46 -8.65 -17.59
N ILE A 271 1.09 -7.87 -18.47
CA ILE A 271 0.40 -6.77 -19.16
C ILE A 271 -0.73 -7.25 -20.09
N LYS A 272 -0.62 -8.47 -20.64
CA LYS A 272 -1.65 -9.12 -21.49
C LYS A 272 -2.17 -8.25 -22.63
N ALA A 273 -1.31 -7.39 -23.17
CA ALA A 273 -1.66 -6.46 -24.24
C ALA A 273 -0.49 -6.22 -25.17
N GLN A 274 -0.79 -6.00 -26.45
CA GLN A 274 0.18 -5.43 -27.37
C GLN A 274 0.22 -3.89 -27.19
N PRO A 275 1.35 -3.23 -27.42
CA PRO A 275 1.49 -1.77 -27.22
C PRO A 275 0.41 -0.96 -27.98
N GLU A 276 0.03 -1.40 -29.17
CA GLU A 276 -0.98 -0.72 -30.03
C GLU A 276 -2.39 -0.80 -29.43
N GLN A 277 -2.65 -1.72 -28.53
CA GLN A 277 -3.93 -1.91 -27.84
C GLN A 277 -4.08 -1.02 -26.60
N LEU A 278 -3.02 -0.32 -26.21
CA LEU A 278 -2.99 0.50 -25.00
C LEU A 278 -3.33 1.96 -25.31
N PRO A 279 -4.06 2.65 -24.42
CA PRO A 279 -4.28 4.09 -24.54
C PRO A 279 -2.96 4.86 -24.58
N GLU A 280 -2.96 5.96 -25.28
CA GLU A 280 -1.78 6.84 -25.40
C GLU A 280 -1.32 7.36 -24.04
N GLU A 281 -2.25 7.61 -23.13
CA GLU A 281 -1.98 8.10 -21.78
C GLU A 281 -0.99 7.22 -21.00
N ILE A 282 -1.02 5.89 -21.16
CA ILE A 282 -0.05 4.99 -20.50
C ILE A 282 1.19 4.76 -21.38
N ARG A 283 1.03 4.74 -22.69
CA ARG A 283 2.18 4.56 -23.60
C ARG A 283 3.16 5.73 -23.55
N ASN A 284 2.62 6.93 -23.37
CA ASN A 284 3.35 8.19 -23.30
C ASN A 284 3.10 8.90 -21.96
N LEU A 285 3.22 8.15 -20.85
CA LEU A 285 3.00 8.73 -19.52
C LEU A 285 3.99 9.87 -19.27
N PRO A 286 3.52 11.11 -19.02
CA PRO A 286 4.40 12.26 -18.87
C PRO A 286 5.47 12.06 -17.79
N GLY A 287 6.73 12.34 -18.17
CA GLY A 287 7.89 12.19 -17.30
C GLY A 287 8.46 10.77 -17.22
N TYR A 288 8.00 9.86 -18.10
CA TYR A 288 8.54 8.51 -18.20
C TYR A 288 8.90 8.13 -19.65
N HIS A 289 9.98 7.41 -19.80
CA HIS A 289 10.30 6.58 -20.96
C HIS A 289 9.65 5.22 -20.77
N SER A 290 8.91 4.73 -21.77
CA SER A 290 8.10 3.51 -21.67
C SER A 290 8.63 2.42 -22.59
N PHE A 291 8.86 1.23 -22.03
CA PHE A 291 9.39 0.07 -22.72
C PHE A 291 8.42 -1.10 -22.54
N TRP A 292 8.07 -1.79 -23.66
CA TRP A 292 7.02 -2.79 -23.70
C TRP A 292 7.55 -4.07 -24.34
N HIS A 293 7.44 -5.19 -23.66
CA HIS A 293 7.78 -6.51 -24.18
C HIS A 293 6.54 -7.40 -24.10
N ALA A 294 5.77 -7.41 -25.15
CA ALA A 294 4.56 -8.20 -25.25
C ALA A 294 4.88 -9.64 -25.70
N ALA A 295 4.07 -10.61 -25.27
CA ALA A 295 4.15 -11.96 -25.78
C ALA A 295 3.68 -12.03 -27.24
N GLU A 296 4.20 -12.96 -28.04
CA GLU A 296 3.70 -13.27 -29.39
C GLU A 296 2.22 -13.67 -29.35
N LYS A 297 1.85 -14.45 -28.33
CA LYS A 297 0.45 -14.83 -28.07
C LYS A 297 -0.32 -13.66 -27.47
N LYS A 298 -1.28 -13.12 -28.23
CA LYS A 298 -2.13 -12.00 -27.79
C LYS A 298 -2.90 -12.33 -26.51
N GLY A 299 -2.95 -11.36 -25.59
CA GLY A 299 -3.71 -11.49 -24.34
C GLY A 299 -3.05 -12.39 -23.28
N TYR A 300 -1.76 -12.68 -23.41
CA TYR A 300 -1.00 -13.55 -22.54
C TYR A 300 0.29 -12.88 -22.09
N SER A 301 0.76 -13.14 -20.83
CA SER A 301 2.06 -12.71 -20.30
C SER A 301 2.41 -11.23 -20.60
N GLY A 302 3.67 -10.96 -20.92
CA GLY A 302 4.19 -9.65 -21.27
C GLY A 302 4.61 -8.81 -20.08
N THR A 303 5.66 -8.02 -20.27
CA THR A 303 6.24 -7.11 -19.25
C THR A 303 6.37 -5.69 -19.80
N ALA A 304 6.42 -4.71 -18.90
CA ALA A 304 6.72 -3.33 -19.25
C ALA A 304 7.56 -2.65 -18.16
N VAL A 305 8.35 -1.65 -18.56
CA VAL A 305 9.04 -0.77 -17.63
C VAL A 305 8.81 0.68 -18.04
N LEU A 306 8.43 1.50 -17.06
CA LEU A 306 8.36 2.95 -17.17
C LEU A 306 9.50 3.52 -16.33
N SER A 307 10.39 4.33 -16.91
CA SER A 307 11.55 4.91 -16.23
C SER A 307 11.62 6.40 -16.42
N ARG A 308 11.87 7.16 -15.34
CA ARG A 308 12.15 8.60 -15.43
C ARG A 308 13.51 8.91 -16.01
N ARG A 309 14.47 8.00 -15.82
CA ARG A 309 15.80 8.08 -16.43
C ARG A 309 15.78 7.33 -17.75
N GLU A 310 16.36 7.91 -18.78
CA GLU A 310 16.61 7.22 -20.03
C GLU A 310 17.73 6.17 -19.81
N PRO A 311 17.49 4.89 -20.12
CA PRO A 311 18.52 3.85 -20.01
C PRO A 311 19.54 3.97 -21.13
N LEU A 312 20.77 3.51 -20.86
CA LEU A 312 21.84 3.42 -21.88
C LEU A 312 21.49 2.37 -22.95
N ARG A 313 20.82 1.31 -22.54
CA ARG A 313 20.40 0.21 -23.42
C ARG A 313 19.17 -0.47 -22.84
N VAL A 314 18.33 -1.01 -23.73
CA VAL A 314 17.19 -1.88 -23.37
C VAL A 314 17.39 -3.23 -24.04
N ARG A 315 17.21 -4.32 -23.29
CA ARG A 315 17.26 -5.70 -23.80
C ARG A 315 15.91 -6.34 -23.59
N TYR A 316 15.38 -6.96 -24.63
CA TYR A 316 14.11 -7.67 -24.66
C TYR A 316 14.39 -9.17 -24.68
N GLY A 317 14.09 -9.86 -23.55
CA GLY A 317 14.44 -11.26 -23.36
C GLY A 317 15.87 -11.49 -22.88
N ILE A 318 16.36 -12.72 -23.03
CA ILE A 318 17.67 -13.22 -22.58
C ILE A 318 18.46 -13.95 -23.69
N ASP A 319 18.06 -13.75 -24.94
CA ASP A 319 18.58 -14.44 -26.14
C ASP A 319 18.28 -15.95 -26.13
N GLN A 320 17.12 -16.34 -25.60
CA GLN A 320 16.60 -17.71 -25.64
C GLN A 320 15.16 -17.70 -26.16
N PRO A 321 14.95 -18.03 -27.44
CA PRO A 321 13.66 -17.87 -28.12
C PRO A 321 12.50 -18.58 -27.44
N GLU A 322 12.72 -19.69 -26.75
CA GLU A 322 11.67 -20.43 -26.05
C GLU A 322 11.08 -19.63 -24.87
N PHE A 323 11.87 -18.74 -24.24
CA PHE A 323 11.41 -17.89 -23.15
C PHE A 323 11.01 -16.50 -23.65
N ASP A 324 11.74 -15.98 -24.66
CA ASP A 324 11.59 -14.61 -25.13
C ASP A 324 10.25 -14.39 -25.85
N ARG A 325 9.67 -15.44 -26.50
CA ARG A 325 8.35 -15.38 -27.14
C ARG A 325 7.20 -15.05 -26.18
N GLU A 326 7.37 -15.29 -24.89
CA GLU A 326 6.35 -14.98 -23.89
C GLU A 326 6.47 -13.57 -23.33
N GLY A 327 7.47 -12.76 -23.75
CA GLY A 327 7.63 -11.37 -23.33
C GLY A 327 7.86 -11.19 -21.83
N ARG A 328 8.58 -12.14 -21.19
CA ARG A 328 8.68 -12.25 -19.74
C ARG A 328 9.77 -11.40 -19.10
N ILE A 329 10.76 -10.96 -19.88
CA ILE A 329 11.97 -10.34 -19.35
C ILE A 329 12.25 -9.04 -20.11
N LEU A 330 12.48 -7.97 -19.36
CA LEU A 330 12.86 -6.66 -19.89
C LEU A 330 13.97 -6.09 -19.01
N THR A 331 15.14 -5.82 -19.59
CA THR A 331 16.31 -5.30 -18.88
C THR A 331 16.66 -3.89 -19.34
N LEU A 332 16.76 -2.97 -18.41
CA LEU A 332 17.25 -1.61 -18.62
C LEU A 332 18.66 -1.49 -18.06
N GLU A 333 19.61 -1.06 -18.88
CA GLU A 333 20.98 -0.78 -18.47
C GLU A 333 21.12 0.70 -18.11
N PHE A 334 21.54 0.97 -16.89
CA PHE A 334 21.94 2.30 -16.44
C PHE A 334 23.48 2.36 -16.26
N SER A 335 24.00 3.55 -15.96
CA SER A 335 25.45 3.74 -15.77
C SER A 335 26.02 2.92 -14.63
N ASP A 336 25.23 2.65 -13.59
CA ASP A 336 25.64 2.13 -12.31
C ASP A 336 24.97 0.80 -11.91
N PHE A 337 23.92 0.37 -12.62
CA PHE A 337 23.25 -0.90 -12.39
C PHE A 337 22.45 -1.37 -13.62
N PHE A 338 22.11 -2.66 -13.63
CA PHE A 338 21.08 -3.24 -14.49
C PHE A 338 19.78 -3.36 -13.71
N PHE A 339 18.67 -2.93 -14.32
CA PHE A 339 17.33 -3.13 -13.78
C PHE A 339 16.62 -4.19 -14.61
N ILE A 340 16.29 -5.32 -14.02
CA ILE A 340 15.64 -6.45 -14.67
C ILE A 340 14.21 -6.55 -14.15
N ASN A 341 13.24 -6.49 -15.04
CA ASN A 341 11.84 -6.82 -14.78
C ASN A 341 11.55 -8.21 -15.33
N ALA A 342 11.15 -9.15 -14.48
CA ALA A 342 10.87 -10.52 -14.88
C ALA A 342 9.49 -11.01 -14.39
N TYR A 343 8.79 -11.73 -15.27
CA TYR A 343 7.56 -12.46 -14.96
C TYR A 343 7.85 -13.95 -15.09
N PHE A 344 8.16 -14.59 -13.98
CA PHE A 344 8.50 -16.02 -13.95
C PHE A 344 7.28 -16.89 -14.29
N PRO A 345 7.44 -18.00 -15.01
CA PRO A 345 6.34 -18.89 -15.31
C PRO A 345 5.69 -19.45 -14.05
N ASN A 346 4.38 -19.66 -14.09
CA ASN A 346 3.68 -20.45 -13.09
C ASN A 346 3.75 -21.93 -13.44
N ALA A 347 4.05 -22.81 -12.47
CA ALA A 347 4.13 -24.25 -12.69
C ALA A 347 2.77 -24.90 -13.01
N GLN A 348 1.68 -24.19 -12.85
CA GLN A 348 0.28 -24.59 -13.05
C GLN A 348 -0.19 -25.72 -12.12
N GLU A 349 -1.50 -25.95 -12.15
CA GLU A 349 -2.12 -27.02 -11.37
C GLU A 349 -1.48 -28.38 -11.71
N GLU A 350 -1.24 -29.21 -10.70
CA GLU A 350 -0.55 -30.50 -10.81
C GLU A 350 0.89 -30.39 -11.36
N LEU A 351 1.52 -29.22 -11.26
CA LEU A 351 2.90 -28.94 -11.67
C LEU A 351 3.15 -29.21 -13.17
N LYS A 352 2.15 -29.10 -14.04
CA LYS A 352 2.22 -29.42 -15.48
C LYS A 352 3.30 -28.65 -16.26
N ARG A 353 3.72 -27.50 -15.75
CA ARG A 353 4.77 -26.66 -16.36
C ARG A 353 6.00 -26.54 -15.47
N LEU A 354 6.20 -27.42 -14.50
CA LEU A 354 7.32 -27.32 -13.56
C LEU A 354 8.66 -27.35 -14.30
N ASP A 355 8.86 -28.31 -15.22
CA ASP A 355 10.11 -28.43 -15.96
C ASP A 355 10.43 -27.15 -16.77
N TYR A 356 9.42 -26.55 -17.40
CA TYR A 356 9.56 -25.27 -18.11
C TYR A 356 9.90 -24.13 -17.16
N LYS A 357 9.25 -24.09 -15.99
CA LYS A 357 9.57 -23.09 -14.97
C LYS A 357 10.99 -23.21 -14.49
N LEU A 358 11.43 -24.40 -14.09
CA LEU A 358 12.79 -24.63 -13.60
C LEU A 358 13.85 -24.32 -14.67
N ALA A 359 13.60 -24.68 -15.94
CA ALA A 359 14.49 -24.30 -17.04
C ALA A 359 14.58 -22.77 -17.22
N PHE A 360 13.46 -22.06 -17.12
CA PHE A 360 13.43 -20.60 -17.13
C PHE A 360 14.18 -20.02 -15.93
N ASP A 361 13.96 -20.57 -14.75
CA ASP A 361 14.55 -20.13 -13.49
C ASP A 361 16.09 -20.23 -13.53
N GLU A 362 16.63 -21.34 -14.05
CA GLU A 362 18.07 -21.53 -14.28
C GLU A 362 18.64 -20.56 -15.33
N ALA A 363 17.90 -20.36 -16.43
CA ALA A 363 18.30 -19.40 -17.47
C ALA A 363 18.36 -17.97 -16.92
N MET A 364 17.41 -17.59 -16.04
CA MET A 364 17.39 -16.31 -15.37
C MET A 364 18.56 -16.13 -14.41
N LEU A 365 18.90 -17.15 -13.62
CA LEU A 365 20.07 -17.11 -12.74
C LEU A 365 21.35 -16.93 -13.55
N ALA A 366 21.53 -17.70 -14.62
CA ALA A 366 22.68 -17.58 -15.50
C ALA A 366 22.77 -16.18 -16.16
N TYR A 367 21.62 -15.63 -16.60
CA TYR A 367 21.53 -14.30 -17.17
C TYR A 367 21.89 -13.21 -16.15
N ALA A 368 21.28 -13.24 -14.99
CA ALA A 368 21.55 -12.28 -13.91
C ALA A 368 23.02 -12.33 -13.46
N ASN A 369 23.62 -13.51 -13.36
CA ASN A 369 25.04 -13.68 -13.02
C ASN A 369 25.98 -13.07 -14.08
N ARG A 370 25.65 -13.18 -15.37
CA ARG A 370 26.45 -12.51 -16.43
C ARG A 370 26.42 -10.98 -16.23
N LEU A 371 25.26 -10.42 -15.99
CA LEU A 371 25.11 -8.96 -15.76
C LEU A 371 25.78 -8.52 -14.46
N LYS A 372 25.67 -9.32 -13.39
CA LYS A 372 26.31 -9.06 -12.09
C LYS A 372 27.84 -8.99 -12.17
N ALA A 373 28.45 -9.66 -13.14
CA ALA A 373 29.88 -9.58 -13.38
C ALA A 373 30.32 -8.21 -13.94
N GLU A 374 29.40 -7.48 -14.58
CA GLU A 374 29.66 -6.17 -15.18
C GLU A 374 29.30 -5.01 -14.25
N LYS A 375 28.08 -5.02 -13.68
CA LYS A 375 27.53 -3.96 -12.80
C LYS A 375 26.60 -4.56 -11.75
N SER A 376 26.20 -3.74 -10.79
CA SER A 376 25.13 -4.09 -9.85
C SER A 376 23.85 -4.50 -10.57
N VAL A 377 23.11 -5.45 -10.00
CA VAL A 377 21.85 -5.96 -10.53
C VAL A 377 20.74 -5.71 -9.54
N VAL A 378 19.65 -5.09 -10.02
CA VAL A 378 18.36 -5.03 -9.36
C VAL A 378 17.38 -5.85 -10.20
N LEU A 379 16.92 -6.97 -9.68
CA LEU A 379 15.91 -7.82 -10.33
C LEU A 379 14.59 -7.73 -9.56
N CYS A 380 13.49 -7.50 -10.25
CA CYS A 380 12.17 -7.49 -9.65
C CYS A 380 11.15 -8.23 -10.50
N GLY A 381 10.03 -8.54 -9.91
CA GLY A 381 8.87 -9.07 -10.58
C GLY A 381 8.10 -10.11 -9.78
N ASP A 382 7.20 -10.77 -10.47
CA ASP A 382 6.46 -11.92 -9.96
C ASP A 382 7.27 -13.20 -10.24
N PHE A 383 7.81 -13.78 -9.19
CA PHE A 383 8.63 -15.00 -9.25
C PHE A 383 7.77 -16.27 -9.26
N ASN A 384 6.47 -16.14 -9.02
CA ASN A 384 5.54 -17.26 -8.92
C ASN A 384 6.00 -18.35 -7.92
N VAL A 385 6.72 -17.96 -6.87
CA VAL A 385 7.18 -18.85 -5.79
C VAL A 385 7.15 -18.13 -4.44
N ALA A 386 6.57 -18.75 -3.43
CA ALA A 386 6.75 -18.38 -2.03
C ALA A 386 7.97 -19.14 -1.49
N HIS A 387 9.02 -18.43 -1.08
CA HIS A 387 10.31 -19.05 -0.74
C HIS A 387 10.22 -19.88 0.56
N GLN A 388 9.80 -19.26 1.65
CA GLN A 388 9.77 -19.87 2.97
C GLN A 388 8.32 -20.06 3.47
N GLU A 389 8.12 -20.86 4.51
CA GLU A 389 6.80 -21.05 5.12
C GLU A 389 6.16 -19.75 5.62
N ILE A 390 6.97 -18.75 5.99
CA ILE A 390 6.48 -17.43 6.39
C ILE A 390 5.95 -16.59 5.21
N ASP A 391 6.22 -17.01 3.97
CA ASP A 391 5.85 -16.28 2.75
C ASP A 391 4.47 -16.61 2.24
N LEU A 392 3.75 -17.52 2.91
CA LEU A 392 2.36 -17.80 2.57
C LEU A 392 1.53 -18.16 3.80
N ALA A 393 0.23 -17.88 3.70
CA ALA A 393 -0.74 -18.42 4.63
C ALA A 393 -0.92 -19.93 4.38
N ARG A 394 -1.03 -20.72 5.45
CA ARG A 394 -1.30 -22.16 5.38
C ARG A 394 -0.23 -22.98 4.62
N PRO A 395 1.04 -22.89 5.01
CA PRO A 395 2.12 -23.58 4.30
C PRO A 395 1.93 -25.10 4.22
N ARG A 396 1.39 -25.73 5.28
CA ARG A 396 1.17 -27.18 5.32
C ARG A 396 0.16 -27.65 4.26
N GLU A 397 -0.90 -26.86 4.03
CA GLU A 397 -1.96 -27.19 3.05
C GLU A 397 -1.49 -26.98 1.61
N ASN A 398 -0.45 -26.17 1.39
CA ASN A 398 0.03 -25.78 0.08
C ASN A 398 1.35 -26.44 -0.34
N ARG A 399 1.93 -27.28 0.51
CA ARG A 399 3.19 -27.98 0.18
C ARG A 399 3.00 -28.87 -1.05
N GLY A 400 3.89 -28.72 -2.04
CA GLY A 400 3.83 -29.42 -3.30
C GLY A 400 2.87 -28.83 -4.34
N ASN A 401 2.18 -27.72 -4.03
CA ASN A 401 1.42 -26.98 -5.01
C ASN A 401 2.32 -26.05 -5.83
N ALA A 402 1.87 -25.65 -7.02
CA ALA A 402 2.52 -24.65 -7.84
C ALA A 402 2.79 -23.37 -7.05
N GLY A 403 4.02 -22.87 -7.09
CA GLY A 403 4.49 -21.74 -6.30
C GLY A 403 4.96 -22.10 -4.87
N PHE A 404 4.85 -23.38 -4.46
CA PHE A 404 5.36 -23.85 -3.18
C PHE A 404 5.78 -25.34 -3.23
N SER A 405 6.25 -25.79 -4.37
CA SER A 405 6.90 -27.11 -4.51
C SER A 405 8.30 -27.08 -3.90
N ASP A 406 8.83 -28.25 -3.54
CA ASP A 406 10.16 -28.34 -2.96
C ASP A 406 11.23 -27.92 -3.99
N GLU A 407 11.01 -28.19 -5.29
CA GLU A 407 11.90 -27.83 -6.40
C GLU A 407 11.96 -26.30 -6.63
N GLU A 408 10.81 -25.64 -6.68
CA GLU A 408 10.74 -24.16 -6.84
C GLU A 408 11.43 -23.45 -5.69
N ARG A 409 11.24 -23.93 -4.47
CA ARG A 409 11.87 -23.38 -3.27
C ARG A 409 13.37 -23.63 -3.22
N ALA A 410 13.82 -24.85 -3.61
CA ALA A 410 15.24 -25.19 -3.68
C ALA A 410 15.97 -24.32 -4.73
N TRP A 411 15.28 -24.00 -5.85
CA TRP A 411 15.85 -23.06 -6.81
C TRP A 411 16.01 -21.66 -6.18
N MET A 412 15.01 -21.18 -5.43
CA MET A 412 15.11 -19.87 -4.77
C MET A 412 16.24 -19.83 -3.72
N ASP A 413 16.46 -20.94 -2.98
CA ASP A 413 17.63 -21.10 -2.10
C ASP A 413 18.94 -20.97 -2.89
N SER A 414 19.04 -21.66 -4.03
CA SER A 414 20.21 -21.62 -4.92
C SER A 414 20.43 -20.23 -5.51
N PHE A 415 19.34 -19.55 -5.90
CA PHE A 415 19.39 -18.19 -6.44
C PHE A 415 19.95 -17.20 -5.40
N LEU A 416 19.47 -17.26 -4.17
CA LEU A 416 19.99 -16.40 -3.10
C LEU A 416 21.42 -16.77 -2.72
N ALA A 417 21.75 -18.07 -2.65
CA ALA A 417 23.12 -18.54 -2.38
C ALA A 417 24.13 -18.13 -3.47
N ALA A 418 23.66 -17.82 -4.68
CA ALA A 418 24.52 -17.28 -5.76
C ALA A 418 24.90 -15.81 -5.54
N GLY A 419 24.65 -15.23 -4.37
CA GLY A 419 25.03 -13.88 -3.98
C GLY A 419 23.97 -12.84 -4.34
N TYR A 420 22.70 -13.14 -4.06
CA TYR A 420 21.57 -12.24 -4.15
C TYR A 420 20.87 -12.10 -2.79
N LEU A 421 20.22 -10.96 -2.56
CA LEU A 421 19.51 -10.62 -1.32
C LEU A 421 18.03 -10.39 -1.61
N ASP A 422 17.17 -11.06 -0.87
CA ASP A 422 15.76 -10.70 -0.76
C ASP A 422 15.64 -9.38 0.04
N THR A 423 15.39 -8.29 -0.66
CA THR A 423 15.39 -6.96 -0.06
C THR A 423 14.30 -6.77 0.98
N PHE A 424 13.13 -7.41 0.80
CA PHE A 424 12.03 -7.29 1.75
C PHE A 424 12.36 -7.98 3.07
N ARG A 425 12.94 -9.18 3.04
CA ARG A 425 13.30 -9.94 4.24
C ARG A 425 14.44 -9.31 5.06
N LYS A 426 15.23 -8.43 4.43
CA LYS A 426 16.20 -7.57 5.13
C LYS A 426 15.53 -6.65 6.15
N PHE A 427 14.31 -6.15 5.88
CA PHE A 427 13.60 -5.17 6.71
C PHE A 427 12.42 -5.76 7.48
N CYS A 428 11.81 -6.82 6.98
CA CYS A 428 10.61 -7.43 7.55
C CYS A 428 10.79 -8.95 7.71
N PRO A 429 11.24 -9.42 8.87
CA PRO A 429 11.39 -10.85 9.16
C PRO A 429 10.06 -11.52 9.56
N ASP A 430 8.99 -10.73 9.77
CA ASP A 430 7.73 -11.22 10.30
C ASP A 430 6.85 -11.91 9.25
N PRO A 431 6.05 -12.92 9.62
CA PRO A 431 5.07 -13.56 8.74
C PRO A 431 3.85 -12.66 8.47
N GLY A 432 2.97 -13.11 7.58
CA GLY A 432 1.70 -12.44 7.32
C GLY A 432 1.76 -11.25 6.36
N GLN A 433 2.90 -11.06 5.70
CA GLN A 433 3.11 -10.03 4.69
C GLN A 433 3.09 -10.67 3.31
N TYR A 434 2.05 -10.42 2.54
CA TYR A 434 1.80 -11.06 1.26
C TYR A 434 1.62 -10.05 0.15
N SER A 435 1.93 -10.46 -1.09
CA SER A 435 1.80 -9.63 -2.28
C SER A 435 0.68 -10.09 -3.21
N TRP A 436 0.21 -11.34 -3.08
CA TRP A 436 -0.85 -11.94 -3.89
C TRP A 436 -1.93 -12.62 -3.04
N TRP A 437 -3.18 -12.55 -3.50
CA TRP A 437 -4.34 -13.23 -2.90
C TRP A 437 -5.29 -13.71 -3.99
N SER A 438 -5.75 -14.95 -3.87
CA SER A 438 -6.82 -15.45 -4.75
C SER A 438 -8.05 -14.54 -4.70
N TYR A 439 -8.70 -14.34 -5.84
CA TYR A 439 -10.01 -13.67 -5.88
C TYR A 439 -11.12 -14.44 -5.17
N ARG A 440 -10.90 -15.74 -4.89
CA ARG A 440 -11.90 -16.62 -4.26
C ARG A 440 -11.95 -16.43 -2.75
N ALA A 441 -13.12 -16.71 -2.16
CA ALA A 441 -13.35 -16.82 -0.71
C ALA A 441 -12.94 -15.58 0.12
N ASN A 442 -12.88 -14.38 -0.47
CA ASN A 442 -12.43 -13.15 0.16
C ASN A 442 -11.00 -13.27 0.77
N ALA A 443 -10.10 -13.97 0.07
CA ALA A 443 -8.78 -14.31 0.58
C ALA A 443 -7.99 -13.06 1.01
N ARG A 444 -8.03 -11.95 0.22
CA ARG A 444 -7.33 -10.72 0.57
C ARG A 444 -7.86 -10.06 1.85
N GLN A 445 -9.18 -10.09 2.08
CA GLN A 445 -9.77 -9.54 3.30
C GLN A 445 -9.40 -10.35 4.55
N LYS A 446 -9.23 -11.67 4.38
CA LYS A 446 -8.83 -12.61 5.43
C LYS A 446 -7.31 -12.72 5.58
N ASN A 447 -6.55 -12.00 4.75
CA ASN A 447 -5.11 -12.10 4.61
C ASN A 447 -4.59 -13.54 4.42
N ILE A 448 -5.32 -14.34 3.60
CA ILE A 448 -4.89 -15.68 3.19
C ILE A 448 -4.19 -15.51 1.85
N GLY A 449 -2.94 -15.09 1.89
CA GLY A 449 -2.15 -14.68 0.73
C GLY A 449 -0.80 -15.38 0.65
N TRP A 450 -0.05 -15.00 -0.40
CA TRP A 450 1.29 -15.47 -0.71
C TRP A 450 2.17 -14.27 -1.05
N ARG A 451 3.44 -14.30 -0.65
CA ARG A 451 4.45 -13.38 -1.10
C ARG A 451 5.23 -14.03 -2.25
N ILE A 452 4.91 -13.65 -3.46
CA ILE A 452 5.49 -14.17 -4.70
C ILE A 452 6.10 -13.10 -5.59
N ASP A 453 5.93 -11.83 -5.22
CA ASP A 453 6.55 -10.69 -5.88
C ASP A 453 7.75 -10.21 -5.06
N TYR A 454 8.87 -9.98 -5.73
CA TYR A 454 10.15 -9.67 -5.08
C TYR A 454 10.85 -8.48 -5.71
N PHE A 455 11.69 -7.83 -4.91
CA PHE A 455 12.89 -7.16 -5.31
C PHE A 455 14.08 -7.91 -4.73
N VAL A 456 15.01 -8.31 -5.59
CA VAL A 456 16.29 -8.88 -5.18
C VAL A 456 17.43 -8.06 -5.77
N VAL A 457 18.54 -7.95 -5.05
CA VAL A 457 19.73 -7.24 -5.49
C VAL A 457 20.95 -8.13 -5.29
N ASP A 458 22.01 -7.88 -6.03
CA ASP A 458 23.30 -8.54 -5.73
C ASP A 458 23.83 -8.09 -4.35
N GLU A 459 24.56 -8.95 -3.66
CA GLU A 459 25.08 -8.70 -2.30
C GLU A 459 25.94 -7.43 -2.20
N LYS A 460 26.67 -7.08 -3.27
CA LYS A 460 27.51 -5.86 -3.29
C LYS A 460 26.66 -4.59 -3.18
N SER A 461 25.38 -4.69 -3.54
CA SER A 461 24.40 -3.61 -3.49
C SER A 461 23.67 -3.51 -2.15
N ASP A 462 24.00 -4.32 -1.14
CA ASP A 462 23.30 -4.35 0.15
C ASP A 462 23.21 -2.96 0.83
N GLU A 463 24.32 -2.22 0.85
CA GLU A 463 24.35 -0.86 1.43
C GLU A 463 23.56 0.18 0.61
N ARG A 464 23.24 -0.11 -0.65
CA ARG A 464 22.41 0.74 -1.52
C ARG A 464 20.91 0.54 -1.26
N VAL A 465 20.51 -0.57 -0.65
CA VAL A 465 19.12 -0.87 -0.29
C VAL A 465 18.75 -0.11 0.97
N LEU A 466 17.92 0.92 0.80
CA LEU A 466 17.51 1.83 1.88
C LEU A 466 16.21 1.41 2.55
N ASP A 467 15.28 0.83 1.77
CA ASP A 467 13.95 0.39 2.24
C ASP A 467 13.33 -0.56 1.22
N ALA A 468 12.51 -1.50 1.68
CA ALA A 468 11.69 -2.35 0.82
C ALA A 468 10.33 -2.60 1.46
N GLY A 469 9.26 -2.63 0.64
CA GLY A 469 7.89 -2.69 1.15
C GLY A 469 6.94 -3.46 0.24
N ILE A 470 5.82 -3.87 0.83
CA ILE A 470 4.65 -4.43 0.13
C ILE A 470 3.50 -3.46 0.33
N LEU A 471 2.93 -2.93 -0.75
CA LEU A 471 1.93 -1.88 -0.72
C LEU A 471 0.51 -2.49 -0.71
N THR A 472 0.18 -3.19 0.36
CA THR A 472 -1.05 -4.00 0.50
C THR A 472 -2.35 -3.20 0.32
N ASP A 473 -2.33 -1.90 0.55
CA ASP A 473 -3.49 -1.01 0.42
C ASP A 473 -3.80 -0.64 -1.04
N ILE A 474 -2.86 -0.88 -1.97
CA ILE A 474 -3.08 -0.62 -3.39
C ILE A 474 -3.86 -1.77 -3.99
N MET A 475 -5.03 -1.41 -4.55
CA MET A 475 -5.96 -2.32 -5.19
C MET A 475 -5.86 -2.18 -6.72
N GLY A 476 -6.42 -3.12 -7.47
CA GLY A 476 -6.47 -3.05 -8.94
C GLY A 476 -6.13 -4.38 -9.61
N SER A 477 -5.35 -5.21 -8.93
CA SER A 477 -4.99 -6.58 -9.30
C SER A 477 -5.23 -7.54 -8.11
N ASP A 478 -5.10 -8.83 -8.31
CA ASP A 478 -4.96 -9.86 -7.26
C ASP A 478 -3.58 -9.81 -6.59
N HIS A 479 -2.61 -9.14 -7.22
CA HIS A 479 -1.38 -8.70 -6.58
C HIS A 479 -1.50 -7.27 -6.07
N CYS A 480 -0.69 -6.91 -5.07
CA CYS A 480 -0.37 -5.54 -4.75
C CYS A 480 1.07 -5.21 -5.17
N PRO A 481 1.40 -3.93 -5.38
CA PRO A 481 2.77 -3.57 -5.72
C PRO A 481 3.75 -3.86 -4.59
N VAL A 482 4.98 -4.19 -4.95
CA VAL A 482 6.13 -4.17 -4.06
C VAL A 482 7.05 -3.02 -4.42
N SER A 483 7.79 -2.50 -3.45
CA SER A 483 8.63 -1.32 -3.62
C SER A 483 10.04 -1.53 -3.08
N LEU A 484 10.99 -0.83 -3.71
CA LEU A 484 12.39 -0.77 -3.28
C LEU A 484 12.85 0.69 -3.31
N ARG A 485 13.49 1.15 -2.23
CA ARG A 485 14.22 2.40 -2.22
C ARG A 485 15.71 2.10 -2.32
N PHE A 486 16.33 2.57 -3.39
CA PHE A 486 17.68 2.23 -3.79
C PHE A 486 18.52 3.49 -4.04
N ARG A 487 19.79 3.47 -3.60
CA ARG A 487 20.72 4.61 -3.76
C ARG A 487 21.49 4.54 -5.06
#